data_9be76e90b8a1de509d7a14937daf8ad6
#
_entry.id   9be76e90b8a1de509d7a14937daf8ad6
#
_cell.length_a   1.000
_cell.length_b   1.000
_cell.length_c   1.000
_cell.angle_alpha   90.00
_cell.angle_beta   90.00
_cell.angle_gamma   90.00
#
_symmetry.space_group_name_H-M   'P 1'
#
loop_
_entity.id
_entity.type
_entity.pdbx_description
1 polymer ?
#
loop_
_entity_poly.entity_id
_entity_poly.type
_entity_poly.pdbx_seq_one_letter_code
_entity_poly.pdbx_strand_id
1 'polypeptide(L)'
;GIDCALLYQPHLFGLLGSESIRVPSEEYKMRATRDLLHCWGVLAGGDTLHVICIHFPSRAGGTRTSALNRKLAVETLCTLLEGIGDEKILVMGDFNANADDPALRDIVERMVLLTPTGRKEKRKPQGTYCYRGLWEYIDHILVSKSLSPYCSERITVGRLPFLLTREGVPYRTFLGPSYQGGISDHLPIWADLFIR
;
A
#
# COMPACT_ATOMS: atom_id res chain seq x y z
N GLY A 1 -9.26 4.32 15.69
CA GLY A 1 -9.16 3.70 14.37
C GLY A 1 -7.71 3.47 13.99
N ILE A 2 -7.48 2.74 12.94
CA ILE A 2 -6.18 2.61 12.31
C ILE A 2 -6.29 3.42 11.00
N ASP A 3 -5.54 4.50 10.88
CA ASP A 3 -5.61 5.43 9.76
C ASP A 3 -4.30 5.42 8.97
N CYS A 4 -4.32 5.97 7.75
CA CYS A 4 -3.14 6.19 6.96
C CYS A 4 -2.42 7.48 7.40
N ALA A 5 -1.09 7.49 7.29
CA ALA A 5 -0.28 8.66 7.56
C ALA A 5 0.88 8.75 6.56
N LEU A 6 1.30 9.98 6.25
CA LEU A 6 2.47 10.27 5.44
C LEU A 6 3.50 11.04 6.29
N LEU A 7 4.71 10.48 6.41
CA LEU A 7 5.88 11.19 6.92
C LEU A 7 6.78 11.55 5.74
N TYR A 8 7.24 12.78 5.69
CA TYR A 8 8.05 13.27 4.57
C TYR A 8 9.15 14.22 5.04
N GLN A 9 10.14 14.43 4.19
CA GLN A 9 11.20 15.42 4.40
C GLN A 9 10.86 16.70 3.63
N PRO A 10 10.60 17.84 4.32
CA PRO A 10 10.11 19.06 3.68
C PRO A 10 11.04 19.65 2.61
N HIS A 11 12.35 19.37 2.69
CA HIS A 11 13.31 19.85 1.69
C HIS A 11 13.33 19.00 0.41
N LEU A 12 12.73 17.77 0.44
CA LEU A 12 12.59 16.91 -0.73
C LEU A 12 11.18 16.96 -1.31
N PHE A 13 10.17 17.16 -0.46
CA PHE A 13 8.76 17.23 -0.84
C PHE A 13 8.08 18.37 -0.10
N GLY A 14 7.83 19.47 -0.81
CA GLY A 14 7.09 20.62 -0.28
C GLY A 14 5.59 20.37 -0.34
N LEU A 15 4.98 19.93 0.76
CA LEU A 15 3.55 19.62 0.84
C LEU A 15 2.72 20.88 0.55
N LEU A 16 1.81 20.81 -0.41
CA LEU A 16 0.86 21.87 -0.76
C LEU A 16 -0.52 21.63 -0.13
N GLY A 17 -0.94 20.37 0.00
CA GLY A 17 -2.20 20.03 0.60
C GLY A 17 -2.38 18.54 0.87
N SER A 18 -3.43 18.24 1.63
CA SER A 18 -3.84 16.87 1.90
C SER A 18 -5.34 16.79 2.13
N GLU A 19 -5.93 15.67 1.79
CA GLU A 19 -7.34 15.38 2.02
C GLU A 19 -7.57 13.91 2.36
N SER A 20 -8.66 13.65 3.07
CA SER A 20 -9.12 12.30 3.40
C SER A 20 -10.29 11.96 2.47
N ILE A 21 -10.11 10.95 1.63
CA ILE A 21 -11.12 10.51 0.66
C ILE A 21 -11.91 9.37 1.27
N ARG A 22 -13.17 9.63 1.59
CA ARG A 22 -14.04 8.65 2.23
C ARG A 22 -14.47 7.56 1.25
N VAL A 23 -14.31 6.30 1.66
CA VAL A 23 -14.87 5.16 0.93
C VAL A 23 -16.35 5.01 1.33
N PRO A 24 -17.31 5.06 0.36
CA PRO A 24 -18.75 5.08 0.64
C PRO A 24 -19.23 3.69 1.10
N SER A 25 -19.14 3.44 2.40
CA SER A 25 -19.56 2.17 3.01
C SER A 25 -20.97 2.18 3.56
N GLU A 26 -21.49 3.36 3.94
CA GLU A 26 -22.80 3.52 4.59
C GLU A 26 -23.97 3.23 3.65
N GLU A 27 -23.89 3.67 2.40
CA GLU A 27 -24.88 3.45 1.35
C GLU A 27 -25.20 1.96 1.13
N TYR A 28 -24.18 1.10 1.36
CA TYR A 28 -24.28 -0.35 1.18
C TYR A 28 -24.48 -1.11 2.50
N LYS A 29 -24.80 -0.41 3.61
CA LYS A 29 -24.94 -0.99 4.97
C LYS A 29 -23.71 -1.81 5.40
N MET A 30 -22.53 -1.37 5.00
CA MET A 30 -21.28 -2.04 5.26
C MET A 30 -20.56 -1.40 6.45
N ARG A 31 -19.64 -2.13 7.08
CA ARG A 31 -18.80 -1.53 8.11
C ARG A 31 -17.96 -0.43 7.50
N ALA A 32 -17.87 0.71 8.18
CA ALA A 32 -16.99 1.80 7.80
C ALA A 32 -15.57 1.24 7.55
N THR A 33 -14.99 1.61 6.42
CA THR A 33 -13.60 1.29 6.10
C THR A 33 -12.75 2.54 6.29
N ARG A 34 -11.44 2.38 6.15
CA ARG A 34 -10.50 3.50 6.25
C ARG A 34 -10.60 4.38 5.03
N ASP A 35 -10.43 5.67 5.24
CA ASP A 35 -10.31 6.64 4.15
C ASP A 35 -8.97 6.48 3.43
N LEU A 36 -8.90 6.92 2.18
CA LEU A 36 -7.64 7.07 1.46
C LEU A 36 -7.05 8.42 1.87
N LEU A 37 -5.76 8.47 2.20
CA LEU A 37 -5.06 9.72 2.45
C LEU A 37 -4.40 10.17 1.15
N HIS A 38 -4.87 11.26 0.56
CA HIS A 38 -4.28 11.90 -0.61
C HIS A 38 -3.52 13.15 -0.16
N CYS A 39 -2.24 13.20 -0.50
CA CYS A 39 -1.34 14.34 -0.28
C CYS A 39 -0.76 14.77 -1.62
N TRP A 40 -0.57 16.08 -1.84
CA TRP A 40 0.11 16.57 -3.03
C TRP A 40 1.10 17.67 -2.66
N GLY A 41 2.15 17.78 -3.44
CA GLY A 41 3.23 18.70 -3.16
C GLY A 41 4.23 18.78 -4.30
N VAL A 42 5.25 19.59 -4.13
CA VAL A 42 6.31 19.81 -5.12
C VAL A 42 7.57 19.09 -4.67
N LEU A 43 8.15 18.29 -5.56
CA LEU A 43 9.46 17.68 -5.39
C LEU A 43 10.57 18.73 -5.50
N ALA A 44 11.74 18.46 -4.94
CA ALA A 44 12.90 19.35 -5.03
C ALA A 44 13.28 19.73 -6.48
N GLY A 45 12.95 18.88 -7.46
CA GLY A 45 13.13 19.14 -8.89
C GLY A 45 12.04 20.01 -9.54
N GLY A 46 11.03 20.48 -8.80
CA GLY A 46 9.94 21.36 -9.29
C GLY A 46 8.70 20.61 -9.80
N ASP A 47 8.73 19.31 -9.92
CA ASP A 47 7.59 18.50 -10.35
C ASP A 47 6.54 18.34 -9.23
N THR A 48 5.25 18.39 -9.59
CA THR A 48 4.18 18.01 -8.68
C THR A 48 4.12 16.50 -8.52
N LEU A 49 3.98 16.02 -7.28
CA LEU A 49 3.77 14.63 -6.93
C LEU A 49 2.51 14.49 -6.08
N HIS A 50 1.64 13.57 -6.48
CA HIS A 50 0.50 13.12 -5.69
C HIS A 50 0.87 11.81 -4.99
N VAL A 51 0.73 11.76 -3.67
CA VAL A 51 0.97 10.58 -2.84
C VAL A 51 -0.35 10.13 -2.24
N ILE A 52 -0.74 8.90 -2.51
CA ILE A 52 -1.97 8.30 -1.98
C ILE A 52 -1.59 7.13 -1.08
N CYS A 53 -1.82 7.29 0.23
CA CYS A 53 -1.61 6.23 1.21
C CYS A 53 -2.93 5.49 1.44
N ILE A 54 -2.88 4.17 1.39
CA ILE A 54 -4.07 3.32 1.50
C ILE A 54 -3.88 2.22 2.55
N HIS A 55 -5.01 1.80 3.12
CA HIS A 55 -5.12 0.55 3.87
C HIS A 55 -6.49 -0.05 3.60
N PHE A 56 -6.58 -0.91 2.61
CA PHE A 56 -7.83 -1.51 2.16
C PHE A 56 -8.45 -2.47 3.20
N PRO A 57 -9.75 -2.74 3.11
CA PRO A 57 -10.44 -3.64 4.03
C PRO A 57 -9.83 -5.04 4.05
N SER A 58 -9.57 -5.54 5.26
CA SER A 58 -8.99 -6.86 5.47
C SER A 58 -9.96 -7.98 5.04
N ARG A 59 -9.42 -9.19 4.87
CA ARG A 59 -10.22 -10.40 4.56
C ARG A 59 -10.98 -10.92 5.79
N ALA A 60 -10.79 -10.33 6.97
CA ALA A 60 -11.50 -10.70 8.20
C ALA A 60 -13.00 -10.36 8.08
N GLY A 61 -13.88 -11.27 8.52
CA GLY A 61 -15.33 -11.05 8.51
C GLY A 61 -16.10 -11.74 7.37
N GLY A 62 -15.45 -12.62 6.61
CA GLY A 62 -16.06 -13.41 5.53
C GLY A 62 -15.68 -12.91 4.14
N THR A 63 -15.47 -13.85 3.24
CA THR A 63 -14.88 -13.59 1.90
C THR A 63 -15.75 -12.67 1.04
N ARG A 64 -17.08 -12.82 1.08
CA ARG A 64 -18.00 -12.05 0.21
C ARG A 64 -18.11 -10.57 0.63
N THR A 65 -18.29 -10.29 1.91
CA THR A 65 -18.41 -8.90 2.43
C THR A 65 -17.07 -8.15 2.28
N SER A 66 -15.96 -8.82 2.60
CA SER A 66 -14.65 -8.21 2.49
C SER A 66 -14.22 -7.95 1.04
N ALA A 67 -14.63 -8.80 0.09
CA ALA A 67 -14.40 -8.59 -1.34
C ALA A 67 -15.17 -7.36 -1.85
N LEU A 68 -16.43 -7.19 -1.44
CA LEU A 68 -17.22 -6.02 -1.82
C LEU A 68 -16.64 -4.73 -1.25
N ASN A 69 -16.21 -4.74 0.02
CA ASN A 69 -15.55 -3.58 0.65
C ASN A 69 -14.26 -3.19 -0.09
N ARG A 70 -13.43 -4.16 -0.49
CA ARG A 70 -12.23 -3.88 -1.29
C ARG A 70 -12.60 -3.32 -2.67
N LYS A 71 -13.63 -3.85 -3.32
CA LYS A 71 -14.10 -3.33 -4.60
C LYS A 71 -14.49 -1.86 -4.50
N LEU A 72 -15.24 -1.45 -3.49
CA LEU A 72 -15.60 -0.04 -3.26
C LEU A 72 -14.37 0.84 -3.00
N ALA A 73 -13.39 0.34 -2.25
CA ALA A 73 -12.14 1.07 -2.02
C ALA A 73 -11.34 1.24 -3.32
N VAL A 74 -11.32 0.21 -4.18
CA VAL A 74 -10.72 0.26 -5.52
C VAL A 74 -11.44 1.26 -6.41
N GLU A 75 -12.76 1.23 -6.47
CA GLU A 75 -13.58 2.17 -7.25
C GLU A 75 -13.34 3.61 -6.79
N THR A 76 -13.28 3.85 -5.48
CA THR A 76 -12.95 5.16 -4.91
C THR A 76 -11.56 5.63 -5.34
N LEU A 77 -10.56 4.75 -5.27
CA LEU A 77 -9.21 5.08 -5.74
C LEU A 77 -9.19 5.36 -7.24
N CYS A 78 -9.86 4.56 -8.07
CA CYS A 78 -9.94 4.78 -9.50
C CYS A 78 -10.57 6.14 -9.84
N THR A 79 -11.65 6.53 -9.15
CA THR A 79 -12.29 7.84 -9.30
C THR A 79 -11.32 8.98 -8.94
N LEU A 80 -10.57 8.84 -7.85
CA LEU A 80 -9.56 9.81 -7.45
C LEU A 80 -8.46 9.93 -8.52
N LEU A 81 -7.94 8.80 -9.03
CA LEU A 81 -6.92 8.78 -10.09
C LEU A 81 -7.42 9.45 -11.38
N GLU A 82 -8.68 9.23 -11.76
CA GLU A 82 -9.30 9.90 -12.91
C GLU A 82 -9.41 11.42 -12.71
N GLY A 83 -9.72 11.86 -11.49
CA GLY A 83 -9.78 13.29 -11.16
C GLY A 83 -8.42 13.99 -11.16
N ILE A 84 -7.34 13.27 -10.80
CA ILE A 84 -5.97 13.80 -10.84
C ILE A 84 -5.43 13.82 -12.28
N GLY A 85 -5.78 12.84 -13.11
CA GLY A 85 -5.34 12.73 -14.51
C GLY A 85 -3.91 12.24 -14.68
N ASP A 86 -3.19 12.77 -15.67
CA ASP A 86 -1.86 12.30 -16.11
C ASP A 86 -0.68 12.84 -15.26
N GLU A 87 -0.93 13.25 -14.04
CA GLU A 87 0.08 13.73 -13.10
C GLU A 87 1.00 12.61 -12.59
N LYS A 88 2.10 13.00 -11.93
CA LYS A 88 2.95 12.04 -11.21
C LYS A 88 2.27 11.57 -9.94
N ILE A 89 1.87 10.30 -9.92
CA ILE A 89 1.10 9.70 -8.81
C ILE A 89 1.85 8.50 -8.24
N LEU A 90 1.93 8.44 -6.92
CA LEU A 90 2.43 7.34 -6.12
C LEU A 90 1.28 6.82 -5.23
N VAL A 91 0.89 5.56 -5.40
CA VAL A 91 -0.04 4.87 -4.51
C VAL A 91 0.72 3.82 -3.71
N MET A 92 0.61 3.85 -2.39
CA MET A 92 1.31 2.90 -1.52
C MET A 92 0.50 2.51 -0.29
N GLY A 93 0.71 1.30 0.19
CA GLY A 93 0.11 0.80 1.43
C GLY A 93 -0.29 -0.66 1.40
N ASP A 94 -1.15 -1.03 2.36
CA ASP A 94 -1.72 -2.37 2.48
C ASP A 94 -3.01 -2.48 1.66
N PHE A 95 -2.95 -3.24 0.56
CA PHE A 95 -4.10 -3.53 -0.30
C PHE A 95 -4.94 -4.71 0.21
N ASN A 96 -4.46 -5.44 1.23
CA ASN A 96 -5.07 -6.65 1.75
C ASN A 96 -5.38 -7.71 0.67
N ALA A 97 -4.64 -7.68 -0.44
CA ALA A 97 -4.78 -8.55 -1.59
C ALA A 97 -3.45 -8.68 -2.34
N ASN A 98 -3.19 -9.85 -2.91
CA ASN A 98 -2.08 -10.00 -3.85
C ASN A 98 -2.38 -9.25 -5.16
N ALA A 99 -1.36 -8.88 -5.92
CA ALA A 99 -1.50 -8.10 -7.14
C ALA A 99 -2.32 -8.80 -8.25
N ASP A 100 -2.45 -10.13 -8.20
CA ASP A 100 -3.25 -10.93 -9.11
C ASP A 100 -4.70 -11.15 -8.63
N ASP A 101 -5.08 -10.57 -7.48
CA ASP A 101 -6.47 -10.60 -7.00
C ASP A 101 -7.37 -9.85 -8.00
N PRO A 102 -8.48 -10.46 -8.46
CA PRO A 102 -9.41 -9.82 -9.38
C PRO A 102 -9.93 -8.45 -8.89
N ALA A 103 -9.98 -8.23 -7.57
CA ALA A 103 -10.40 -6.95 -7.01
C ALA A 103 -9.43 -5.79 -7.33
N LEU A 104 -8.14 -6.08 -7.59
CA LEU A 104 -7.13 -5.06 -7.88
C LEU A 104 -6.91 -4.84 -9.38
N ARG A 105 -7.58 -5.59 -10.26
CA ARG A 105 -7.35 -5.57 -11.71
C ARG A 105 -7.37 -4.15 -12.27
N ASP A 106 -8.42 -3.38 -11.97
CA ASP A 106 -8.63 -2.05 -12.54
C ASP A 106 -7.51 -1.07 -12.18
N ILE A 107 -6.94 -1.19 -10.98
CA ILE A 107 -5.80 -0.36 -10.56
C ILE A 107 -4.51 -0.82 -11.24
N VAL A 108 -4.27 -2.13 -11.27
CA VAL A 108 -3.03 -2.70 -11.85
C VAL A 108 -2.97 -2.49 -13.37
N GLU A 109 -4.11 -2.42 -14.06
CA GLU A 109 -4.17 -2.08 -15.49
C GLU A 109 -3.92 -0.58 -15.77
N ARG A 110 -4.27 0.30 -14.83
CA ARG A 110 -4.11 1.76 -14.96
C ARG A 110 -2.71 2.24 -14.58
N MET A 111 -2.07 1.59 -13.62
CA MET A 111 -0.80 2.01 -13.02
C MET A 111 0.31 0.97 -13.23
N VAL A 112 1.54 1.40 -13.05
CA VAL A 112 2.71 0.52 -13.07
C VAL A 112 2.95 -0.02 -11.65
N LEU A 113 2.79 -1.32 -11.46
CA LEU A 113 3.10 -2.01 -10.22
C LEU A 113 4.61 -2.24 -10.11
N LEU A 114 5.24 -1.72 -9.06
CA LEU A 114 6.63 -2.03 -8.77
C LEU A 114 6.74 -3.42 -8.14
N THR A 115 7.47 -4.33 -8.80
CA THR A 115 7.52 -5.74 -8.39
C THR A 115 8.62 -6.01 -7.36
N PRO A 116 8.45 -6.96 -6.43
CA PRO A 116 9.49 -7.29 -5.45
C PRO A 116 10.78 -7.80 -6.10
N THR A 117 11.93 -7.35 -5.57
CA THR A 117 13.23 -7.94 -5.89
C THR A 117 13.32 -9.36 -5.36
N GLY A 118 13.97 -10.27 -6.10
CA GLY A 118 14.24 -11.64 -5.61
C GLY A 118 13.11 -12.65 -5.80
N ARG A 119 12.05 -12.32 -6.53
CA ARG A 119 10.92 -13.24 -6.83
C ARG A 119 11.34 -14.58 -7.46
N LYS A 120 12.60 -14.72 -7.88
CA LYS A 120 13.16 -15.96 -8.47
C LYS A 120 13.84 -16.89 -7.44
N GLU A 121 14.06 -16.43 -6.21
CA GLU A 121 14.64 -17.29 -5.15
C GLU A 121 13.57 -18.21 -4.55
N LYS A 122 13.30 -19.33 -5.20
CA LYS A 122 12.31 -20.34 -4.78
C LYS A 122 12.55 -20.94 -3.37
N ARG A 123 13.65 -20.58 -2.69
CA ARG A 123 14.05 -21.20 -1.41
C ARG A 123 13.82 -20.35 -0.18
N LYS A 124 13.40 -19.07 -0.32
CA LYS A 124 13.12 -18.21 0.83
C LYS A 124 11.64 -17.84 0.88
N PRO A 125 11.02 -17.81 2.08
CA PRO A 125 9.67 -17.30 2.24
C PRO A 125 9.59 -15.89 1.67
N GLN A 126 8.64 -15.63 0.79
CA GLN A 126 8.53 -14.36 0.08
C GLN A 126 7.16 -13.74 0.34
N GLY A 127 7.17 -12.50 0.81
CA GLY A 127 5.96 -11.75 1.10
C GLY A 127 6.25 -10.62 2.05
N THR A 128 5.26 -9.78 2.25
CA THR A 128 5.26 -8.70 3.25
C THR A 128 4.51 -9.11 4.51
N TYR A 129 3.60 -10.06 4.39
CA TYR A 129 2.76 -10.58 5.45
C TYR A 129 2.84 -12.11 5.54
N CYS A 130 2.80 -12.66 6.77
CA CYS A 130 2.79 -14.10 7.00
C CYS A 130 1.66 -14.49 7.96
N TYR A 131 0.75 -15.35 7.49
CA TYR A 131 -0.31 -15.90 8.30
C TYR A 131 -0.31 -17.43 8.23
N ARG A 132 -0.20 -18.10 9.38
CA ARG A 132 -0.15 -19.56 9.51
C ARG A 132 0.89 -20.23 8.57
N GLY A 133 2.05 -19.57 8.42
CA GLY A 133 3.13 -20.06 7.55
C GLY A 133 2.98 -19.75 6.06
N LEU A 134 1.85 -19.18 5.66
CA LEU A 134 1.62 -18.73 4.28
C LEU A 134 2.04 -17.27 4.12
N TRP A 135 2.92 -17.03 3.15
CA TRP A 135 3.43 -15.70 2.83
C TRP A 135 2.66 -15.10 1.67
N GLU A 136 2.31 -13.82 1.80
CA GLU A 136 1.58 -13.06 0.79
C GLU A 136 2.25 -11.69 0.58
N TYR A 137 2.19 -11.19 -0.67
CA TYR A 137 2.51 -9.81 -1.00
C TYR A 137 1.21 -9.02 -1.05
N ILE A 138 0.84 -8.38 0.06
CA ILE A 138 -0.40 -7.60 0.17
C ILE A 138 -0.14 -6.10 0.36
N ASP A 139 1.13 -5.73 0.56
CA ASP A 139 1.60 -4.36 0.55
C ASP A 139 2.22 -4.06 -0.82
N HIS A 140 1.81 -2.97 -1.46
CA HIS A 140 2.23 -2.63 -2.81
C HIS A 140 2.61 -1.16 -2.94
N ILE A 141 3.44 -0.89 -3.95
CA ILE A 141 3.73 0.44 -4.48
C ILE A 141 3.38 0.42 -5.95
N LEU A 142 2.47 1.32 -6.35
CA LEU A 142 2.09 1.56 -7.74
C LEU A 142 2.40 3.00 -8.10
N VAL A 143 2.84 3.22 -9.32
CA VAL A 143 3.16 4.55 -9.82
C VAL A 143 2.42 4.83 -11.13
N SER A 144 2.11 6.09 -11.41
CA SER A 144 1.58 6.49 -12.71
C SER A 144 2.61 6.24 -13.81
N LYS A 145 2.14 6.14 -15.05
CA LYS A 145 3.03 5.99 -16.23
C LYS A 145 3.97 7.19 -16.36
N SER A 146 3.53 8.39 -16.00
CA SER A 146 4.34 9.61 -15.95
C SER A 146 5.42 9.59 -14.87
N LEU A 147 5.21 8.90 -13.74
CA LEU A 147 6.18 8.78 -12.66
C LEU A 147 7.15 7.61 -12.87
N SER A 148 6.72 6.52 -13.52
CA SER A 148 7.50 5.28 -13.62
C SER A 148 8.92 5.42 -14.17
N PRO A 149 9.24 6.34 -15.12
CA PRO A 149 10.63 6.54 -15.59
C PRO A 149 11.59 7.08 -14.52
N TYR A 150 11.06 7.61 -13.43
CA TYR A 150 11.81 8.20 -12.32
C TYR A 150 11.86 7.30 -11.10
N CYS A 151 11.37 6.06 -11.18
CA CYS A 151 11.36 5.11 -10.08
C CYS A 151 12.23 3.89 -10.39
N SER A 152 12.72 3.24 -9.32
CA SER A 152 13.19 1.87 -9.46
C SER A 152 12.05 0.98 -9.97
N GLU A 153 12.34 0.05 -10.89
CA GLU A 153 11.32 -0.90 -11.37
C GLU A 153 10.85 -1.89 -10.29
N ARG A 154 11.55 -1.91 -9.16
CA ARG A 154 11.39 -2.93 -8.13
C ARG A 154 11.28 -2.34 -6.75
N ILE A 155 10.51 -3.01 -5.90
CA ILE A 155 10.49 -2.77 -4.47
C ILE A 155 11.45 -3.73 -3.75
N THR A 156 11.94 -3.28 -2.60
CA THR A 156 12.65 -4.13 -1.63
C THR A 156 11.75 -4.38 -0.43
N VAL A 157 11.72 -5.63 0.05
CA VAL A 157 11.05 -5.99 1.31
C VAL A 157 12.07 -6.00 2.44
N GLY A 158 11.81 -5.22 3.48
CA GLY A 158 12.70 -5.03 4.62
C GLY A 158 12.69 -6.20 5.59
N ARG A 159 13.66 -7.09 5.47
CA ARG A 159 13.84 -8.24 6.37
C ARG A 159 14.94 -7.96 7.40
N LEU A 160 14.77 -6.88 8.18
CA LEU A 160 15.73 -6.51 9.22
C LEU A 160 15.58 -7.45 10.43
N PRO A 161 16.68 -7.85 11.10
CA PRO A 161 16.63 -8.83 12.19
C PRO A 161 15.64 -8.50 13.32
N PHE A 162 15.49 -7.22 13.67
CA PHE A 162 14.58 -6.77 14.72
C PHE A 162 13.10 -6.77 14.32
N LEU A 163 12.80 -6.91 13.01
CA LEU A 163 11.43 -7.05 12.49
C LEU A 163 10.97 -8.51 12.42
N LEU A 164 11.85 -9.45 12.71
CA LEU A 164 11.61 -10.87 12.49
C LEU A 164 11.69 -11.64 13.81
N THR A 165 10.87 -12.67 13.94
CA THR A 165 11.04 -13.69 14.97
C THR A 165 12.23 -14.61 14.62
N ARG A 166 12.60 -15.51 15.53
CA ARG A 166 13.66 -16.53 15.29
C ARG A 166 13.33 -17.44 14.11
N GLU A 167 12.04 -17.66 13.84
CA GLU A 167 11.52 -18.45 12.71
C GLU A 167 11.53 -17.67 11.39
N GLY A 168 11.92 -16.38 11.40
CA GLY A 168 12.02 -15.52 10.24
C GLY A 168 10.68 -14.97 9.73
N VAL A 169 9.62 -14.99 10.55
CA VAL A 169 8.33 -14.34 10.25
C VAL A 169 8.25 -12.97 10.90
N PRO A 170 7.36 -12.06 10.42
CA PRO A 170 7.19 -10.75 11.02
C PRO A 170 6.91 -10.83 12.53
N TYR A 171 7.67 -10.05 13.32
CA TYR A 171 7.50 -10.00 14.75
C TYR A 171 6.40 -9.00 15.10
N ARG A 172 5.19 -9.53 15.21
CA ARG A 172 3.97 -8.73 15.39
C ARG A 172 3.86 -8.14 16.80
N THR A 173 3.20 -6.99 16.89
CA THR A 173 2.91 -6.31 18.15
C THR A 173 1.91 -7.12 18.99
N PHE A 174 0.87 -7.64 18.33
CA PHE A 174 -0.19 -8.41 18.98
C PHE A 174 -0.49 -9.70 18.22
N LEU A 175 -0.87 -10.74 18.96
CA LEU A 175 -1.48 -11.96 18.45
C LEU A 175 -2.85 -12.12 19.14
N GLY A 176 -3.92 -11.78 18.41
CA GLY A 176 -5.22 -11.57 19.06
C GLY A 176 -5.12 -10.48 20.11
N PRO A 177 -5.59 -10.71 21.36
CA PRO A 177 -5.48 -9.75 22.46
C PRO A 177 -4.10 -9.74 23.15
N SER A 178 -3.23 -10.71 22.86
CA SER A 178 -1.96 -10.88 23.54
C SER A 178 -0.86 -10.04 22.92
N TYR A 179 -0.25 -9.15 23.72
CA TYR A 179 0.92 -8.37 23.32
C TYR A 179 2.16 -9.28 23.19
N GLN A 180 2.85 -9.17 22.05
CA GLN A 180 4.01 -10.01 21.73
C GLN A 180 5.34 -9.25 21.82
N GLY A 181 5.31 -7.93 21.94
CA GLY A 181 6.51 -7.10 22.02
C GLY A 181 7.20 -6.80 20.68
N GLY A 182 6.61 -7.22 19.58
CA GLY A 182 7.11 -6.92 18.24
C GLY A 182 6.63 -5.56 17.72
N ILE A 183 6.97 -5.26 16.47
CA ILE A 183 6.73 -3.96 15.83
C ILE A 183 5.51 -4.01 14.92
N SER A 184 5.45 -5.01 14.01
CA SER A 184 4.38 -5.14 13.02
C SER A 184 4.25 -6.60 12.56
N ASP A 185 3.06 -6.98 12.13
CA ASP A 185 2.81 -8.24 11.43
C ASP A 185 3.05 -8.15 9.91
N HIS A 186 3.44 -6.97 9.43
CA HIS A 186 3.90 -6.73 8.07
C HIS A 186 5.39 -6.35 8.06
N LEU A 187 6.06 -6.66 6.94
CA LEU A 187 7.41 -6.16 6.65
C LEU A 187 7.31 -4.89 5.83
N PRO A 188 8.14 -3.86 6.11
CA PRO A 188 8.16 -2.65 5.32
C PRO A 188 8.63 -2.92 3.90
N ILE A 189 8.12 -2.13 2.97
CA ILE A 189 8.56 -2.10 1.57
C ILE A 189 9.05 -0.69 1.23
N TRP A 190 10.01 -0.61 0.31
CA TRP A 190 10.46 0.67 -0.25
C TRP A 190 10.86 0.55 -1.71
N ALA A 191 10.84 1.68 -2.38
CA ALA A 191 11.33 1.89 -3.73
C ALA A 191 12.13 3.19 -3.78
N ASP A 192 13.05 3.32 -4.74
CA ASP A 192 13.81 4.54 -4.95
C ASP A 192 13.10 5.42 -5.98
N LEU A 193 13.00 6.71 -5.66
CA LEU A 193 12.52 7.76 -6.54
C LEU A 193 13.70 8.68 -6.91
N PHE A 194 14.02 8.77 -8.19
CA PHE A 194 15.14 9.58 -8.71
C PHE A 194 14.63 10.97 -9.08
N ILE A 195 14.76 11.91 -8.16
CA ILE A 195 14.41 13.33 -8.35
C ILE A 195 15.56 13.98 -9.12
N ARG A 196 15.27 14.65 -10.23
CA ARG A 196 16.22 15.43 -11.00
C ARG A 196 16.08 16.89 -10.68
#